data_298427a3fb21746acab2624c62351d05
#
_entry.id   298427a3fb21746acab2624c62351d05
#
_cell.length_a   1.000
_cell.length_b   1.000
_cell.length_c   1.000
_cell.angle_alpha   90.00
_cell.angle_beta   90.00
_cell.angle_gamma   90.00
#
_symmetry.space_group_name_H-M   'P 1'
#
loop_
_entity.id
_entity.type
_entity.pdbx_description
1 polymer ?
#
loop_
_entity_poly.entity_id
_entity_poly.type
_entity_poly.pdbx_seq_one_letter_code
_entity_poly.pdbx_strand_id
1 'polypeptide(L)'
;MKVLAVAMLLGCAVEVSPQEERAIDNFAGVGVRAMGMGGAFAAVADDFTAMYWNPAGMAQINRREVRVSFVRNSRDTESTLGGVPGQTDLSNTRFGTLGFVFPYPVYQGSLVFAAGFTRIKDFDWNLNLQGTDNGLAADHFFQHEGELALAGVSGAIDVSPAVSLGATLGLVSGEDQAVNEFNWTDPQDEFLERRYLARDTFSDEYDRAFYAVLGAMVRAPRDKPRYRLGATLTTSAAHKIRYAFRGASGESGYSLVEYDDGTVEEFPDDNIRDSYDLSLPFEFAVAGSAEVVPGLMLAGSLHYAEWSQSEYGATDDGEFRASTSFETQYQDVLRYHLGVEYKVPTIALDLRAGYYTDPIPFIGPRDLDPVTDFPPIKIDEDRAFFTLGAGLLLDGVVQV
;
A
#
# COMPACT_ATOMS: atom_id res chain seq x y z
N MET A 1 14.25 44.61 -18.32
CA MET A 1 14.62 43.25 -18.77
C MET A 1 15.45 42.61 -17.69
N LYS A 2 14.85 41.84 -16.86
CA LYS A 2 15.52 41.06 -15.85
C LYS A 2 15.65 39.65 -16.41
N VAL A 3 16.86 39.22 -16.76
CA VAL A 3 17.17 37.83 -16.93
C VAL A 3 17.07 37.25 -15.50
N LEU A 4 15.97 36.61 -15.18
CA LEU A 4 15.93 35.77 -14.00
C LEU A 4 16.77 34.53 -14.37
N ALA A 5 18.03 34.53 -13.97
CA ALA A 5 18.65 33.26 -13.75
C ALA A 5 17.84 32.61 -12.60
N VAL A 6 16.77 31.93 -12.96
CA VAL A 6 16.18 30.88 -12.15
C VAL A 6 17.17 29.72 -12.25
N ALA A 7 18.41 30.01 -11.80
CA ALA A 7 19.28 29.01 -11.23
C ALA A 7 18.57 28.57 -9.95
N MET A 8 17.34 28.14 -10.08
CA MET A 8 16.55 27.61 -9.04
C MET A 8 16.69 26.11 -9.14
N LEU A 9 17.57 25.62 -8.31
CA LEU A 9 17.21 24.61 -7.34
C LEU A 9 16.63 23.28 -7.88
N LEU A 10 16.81 23.01 -9.15
CA LEU A 10 16.70 21.67 -9.70
C LEU A 10 18.10 21.09 -10.02
N GLY A 11 19.15 21.63 -9.44
CA GLY A 11 20.35 20.87 -9.11
C GLY A 11 20.08 19.89 -7.98
N CYS A 12 18.87 19.34 -7.94
CA CYS A 12 18.62 18.12 -7.24
C CYS A 12 19.33 17.04 -8.07
N ALA A 13 20.56 16.66 -7.69
CA ALA A 13 20.75 15.23 -7.54
C ALA A 13 19.39 14.75 -7.00
N VAL A 14 18.66 13.94 -7.76
CA VAL A 14 17.51 13.22 -7.27
C VAL A 14 18.08 12.31 -6.19
N GLU A 15 18.31 12.87 -4.99
CA GLU A 15 18.34 12.10 -3.79
C GLU A 15 16.91 11.58 -3.73
N VAL A 16 16.71 10.38 -4.27
CA VAL A 16 15.47 9.63 -4.03
C VAL A 16 15.36 9.55 -2.53
N SER A 17 14.62 10.48 -2.00
CA SER A 17 14.41 10.58 -0.57
C SER A 17 13.77 9.27 -0.12
N PRO A 18 14.19 8.67 1.01
CA PRO A 18 13.50 7.52 1.62
C PRO A 18 12.01 7.78 1.88
N GLN A 19 11.56 9.02 1.75
CA GLN A 19 10.16 9.44 1.80
C GLN A 19 9.25 8.69 0.85
N GLU A 20 9.81 8.13 -0.22
CA GLU A 20 9.03 7.58 -1.33
C GLU A 20 9.07 6.06 -1.38
N GLU A 21 9.48 5.38 -0.31
CA GLU A 21 9.43 3.92 -0.29
C GLU A 21 7.99 3.43 -0.13
N ARG A 22 7.30 3.36 -1.24
CA ARG A 22 5.85 3.10 -1.31
C ARG A 22 5.47 1.68 -0.89
N ALA A 23 6.41 0.75 -0.91
CA ALA A 23 6.21 -0.59 -0.35
C ALA A 23 5.90 -0.54 1.15
N ILE A 24 6.32 0.52 1.85
CA ILE A 24 6.14 0.70 3.28
C ILE A 24 4.85 1.45 3.60
N ASP A 25 4.56 2.53 2.90
CA ASP A 25 3.56 3.53 3.32
C ASP A 25 2.10 3.08 3.15
N ASN A 26 1.79 1.98 2.52
CA ASN A 26 0.40 1.73 2.14
C ASN A 26 -0.18 0.44 2.74
N PHE A 27 -1.29 0.58 3.51
CA PHE A 27 -2.12 -0.55 3.92
C PHE A 27 -3.39 -0.61 3.07
N ALA A 28 -3.36 -1.39 1.98
CA ALA A 28 -4.54 -1.57 1.13
C ALA A 28 -5.57 -2.55 1.72
N GLY A 29 -5.10 -3.47 2.58
CA GLY A 29 -5.91 -4.56 3.11
C GLY A 29 -6.26 -5.62 2.06
N VAL A 30 -6.64 -6.82 2.51
CA VAL A 30 -6.92 -7.96 1.63
C VAL A 30 -8.31 -8.52 1.89
N GLY A 31 -9.11 -8.62 0.81
CA GLY A 31 -10.39 -9.30 0.83
C GLY A 31 -11.56 -8.43 1.27
N VAL A 32 -12.63 -8.46 0.48
CA VAL A 32 -13.83 -7.63 0.65
C VAL A 32 -14.48 -7.83 2.03
N ARG A 33 -14.59 -9.11 2.49
CA ARG A 33 -15.18 -9.41 3.80
C ARG A 33 -14.32 -8.90 4.95
N ALA A 34 -13.00 -9.13 4.89
CA ALA A 34 -12.08 -8.67 5.92
C ALA A 34 -12.08 -7.14 6.00
N MET A 35 -12.05 -6.46 4.86
CA MET A 35 -12.09 -4.99 4.82
C MET A 35 -13.43 -4.43 5.27
N GLY A 36 -14.56 -5.10 4.98
CA GLY A 36 -15.86 -4.74 5.56
C GLY A 36 -15.88 -4.81 7.10
N MET A 37 -14.97 -5.59 7.71
CA MET A 37 -14.76 -5.70 9.15
C MET A 37 -13.54 -4.88 9.65
N GLY A 38 -13.11 -3.87 8.89
CA GLY A 38 -11.96 -3.05 9.25
C GLY A 38 -10.63 -3.81 9.31
N GLY A 39 -10.48 -4.95 8.63
CA GLY A 39 -9.28 -5.78 8.72
C GLY A 39 -9.14 -6.56 10.03
N ALA A 40 -10.13 -6.55 10.94
CA ALA A 40 -10.13 -7.34 12.17
C ALA A 40 -10.38 -8.83 11.88
N PHE A 41 -9.50 -9.45 11.11
CA PHE A 41 -9.76 -10.75 10.48
C PHE A 41 -8.83 -11.88 10.93
N ALA A 42 -7.69 -11.61 11.55
CA ALA A 42 -6.69 -12.62 11.93
C ALA A 42 -7.20 -13.70 12.92
N ALA A 43 -8.26 -13.42 13.70
CA ALA A 43 -8.95 -14.41 14.54
C ALA A 43 -10.26 -14.95 13.94
N VAL A 44 -10.64 -14.48 12.75
CA VAL A 44 -11.80 -14.94 11.96
C VAL A 44 -11.32 -15.87 10.85
N ALA A 45 -10.63 -15.34 9.88
CA ALA A 45 -9.81 -15.95 8.82
C ALA A 45 -10.34 -17.31 8.29
N ASP A 46 -11.65 -17.35 7.95
CA ASP A 46 -12.35 -18.56 7.54
C ASP A 46 -12.77 -18.55 6.06
N ASP A 47 -11.97 -17.86 5.23
CA ASP A 47 -12.06 -17.87 3.77
C ASP A 47 -10.66 -17.85 3.12
N PHE A 48 -10.58 -17.80 1.78
CA PHE A 48 -9.30 -17.78 1.04
C PHE A 48 -8.32 -16.71 1.54
N THR A 49 -8.80 -15.54 1.95
CA THR A 49 -7.94 -14.44 2.38
C THR A 49 -7.19 -14.72 3.69
N ALA A 50 -7.52 -15.83 4.35
CA ALA A 50 -6.76 -16.36 5.48
C ALA A 50 -5.28 -16.60 5.14
N MET A 51 -4.95 -16.86 3.86
CA MET A 51 -3.55 -16.98 3.44
C MET A 51 -2.71 -15.73 3.74
N TYR A 52 -3.35 -14.57 3.79
CA TYR A 52 -2.74 -13.29 4.16
C TYR A 52 -2.90 -12.99 5.66
N TRP A 53 -4.15 -13.09 6.18
CA TRP A 53 -4.45 -12.64 7.54
C TRP A 53 -4.00 -13.61 8.64
N ASN A 54 -4.30 -14.89 8.50
CA ASN A 54 -3.89 -15.96 9.42
C ASN A 54 -4.16 -17.33 8.79
N PRO A 55 -3.14 -17.98 8.24
CA PRO A 55 -3.33 -19.26 7.56
C PRO A 55 -3.90 -20.37 8.46
N ALA A 56 -3.70 -20.33 9.79
CA ALA A 56 -4.30 -21.31 10.70
C ALA A 56 -5.84 -21.27 10.68
N GLY A 57 -6.42 -20.11 10.35
CA GLY A 57 -7.87 -19.94 10.24
C GLY A 57 -8.52 -20.76 9.13
N MET A 58 -7.76 -21.10 8.07
CA MET A 58 -8.27 -21.94 6.98
C MET A 58 -8.72 -23.33 7.44
N ALA A 59 -8.20 -23.83 8.57
CA ALA A 59 -8.64 -25.11 9.14
C ALA A 59 -10.16 -25.14 9.45
N GLN A 60 -10.83 -23.99 9.48
CA GLN A 60 -12.27 -23.86 9.67
C GLN A 60 -13.08 -24.08 8.36
N ILE A 61 -12.40 -24.03 7.20
CA ILE A 61 -13.05 -24.16 5.89
C ILE A 61 -13.31 -25.63 5.60
N ASN A 62 -14.58 -25.97 5.41
CA ASN A 62 -15.01 -27.34 5.18
C ASN A 62 -15.58 -27.60 3.78
N ARG A 63 -15.54 -26.60 2.91
CA ARG A 63 -16.01 -26.68 1.53
C ARG A 63 -14.93 -26.15 0.58
N ARG A 64 -14.95 -26.63 -0.66
CA ARG A 64 -14.10 -26.06 -1.70
C ARG A 64 -14.63 -24.67 -2.03
N GLU A 65 -13.71 -23.74 -2.17
CA GLU A 65 -14.02 -22.34 -2.49
C GLU A 65 -13.23 -21.87 -3.70
N VAL A 66 -13.87 -21.06 -4.53
CA VAL A 66 -13.23 -20.22 -5.53
C VAL A 66 -13.53 -18.77 -5.15
N ARG A 67 -12.53 -17.95 -5.04
CA ARG A 67 -12.65 -16.55 -4.70
C ARG A 67 -12.17 -15.68 -5.84
N VAL A 68 -13.00 -14.72 -6.24
CA VAL A 68 -12.63 -13.66 -7.18
C VAL A 68 -13.06 -12.34 -6.57
N SER A 69 -12.21 -11.32 -6.62
CA SER A 69 -12.60 -9.97 -6.20
C SER A 69 -12.01 -8.89 -7.09
N PHE A 70 -12.70 -7.76 -7.10
CA PHE A 70 -12.25 -6.51 -7.70
C PHE A 70 -12.28 -5.43 -6.64
N VAL A 71 -11.37 -4.48 -6.72
CA VAL A 71 -11.30 -3.31 -5.87
C VAL A 71 -11.48 -2.08 -6.73
N ARG A 72 -12.40 -1.22 -6.34
CA ARG A 72 -12.55 0.10 -6.95
C ARG A 72 -12.11 1.14 -5.93
N ASN A 73 -11.10 1.90 -6.30
CA ASN A 73 -10.65 3.06 -5.55
C ASN A 73 -11.29 4.32 -6.15
N SER A 74 -11.80 5.18 -5.28
CA SER A 74 -12.24 6.52 -5.64
C SER A 74 -11.69 7.45 -4.56
N ARG A 75 -10.97 8.48 -4.99
CA ARG A 75 -10.35 9.47 -4.11
C ARG A 75 -10.56 10.86 -4.67
N ASP A 76 -11.00 11.75 -3.82
CA ASP A 76 -11.08 13.17 -4.09
C ASP A 76 -9.99 13.85 -3.26
N THR A 77 -9.10 14.59 -3.91
CA THR A 77 -7.99 15.28 -3.26
C THR A 77 -8.16 16.78 -3.44
N GLU A 78 -8.20 17.52 -2.35
CA GLU A 78 -8.18 18.98 -2.34
C GLU A 78 -6.74 19.45 -2.15
N SER A 79 -6.35 20.47 -2.92
CA SER A 79 -5.00 21.05 -2.87
C SER A 79 -5.08 22.57 -2.85
N THR A 80 -3.99 23.21 -2.45
CA THR A 80 -3.87 24.68 -2.51
C THR A 80 -2.44 25.05 -2.84
N LEU A 81 -2.25 25.80 -3.92
CA LEU A 81 -0.96 26.35 -4.33
C LEU A 81 -1.07 27.89 -4.47
N GLY A 82 -0.22 28.65 -3.77
CA GLY A 82 -0.27 30.12 -3.80
C GLY A 82 -1.63 30.71 -3.40
N GLY A 83 -2.42 30.03 -2.58
CA GLY A 83 -3.76 30.44 -2.18
C GLY A 83 -4.87 30.08 -3.18
N VAL A 84 -4.56 29.42 -4.28
CA VAL A 84 -5.54 28.94 -5.26
C VAL A 84 -5.95 27.50 -4.92
N PRO A 85 -7.24 27.22 -4.67
CA PRO A 85 -7.69 25.87 -4.41
C PRO A 85 -7.77 25.05 -5.70
N GLY A 86 -7.36 23.79 -5.64
CA GLY A 86 -7.49 22.79 -6.69
C GLY A 86 -8.22 21.55 -6.17
N GLN A 87 -8.79 20.78 -7.07
CA GLN A 87 -9.41 19.49 -6.79
C GLN A 87 -8.98 18.47 -7.83
N THR A 88 -8.69 17.26 -7.39
CA THR A 88 -8.29 16.17 -8.26
C THR A 88 -9.05 14.91 -7.89
N ASP A 89 -9.63 14.26 -8.88
CA ASP A 89 -10.42 13.03 -8.73
C ASP A 89 -9.62 11.84 -9.29
N LEU A 90 -9.54 10.76 -8.55
CA LEU A 90 -9.03 9.47 -9.01
C LEU A 90 -10.15 8.43 -8.94
N SER A 91 -10.34 7.68 -10.00
CA SER A 91 -11.24 6.52 -9.98
C SER A 91 -10.68 5.42 -10.87
N ASN A 92 -10.32 4.29 -10.26
CA ASN A 92 -9.85 3.11 -10.98
C ASN A 92 -10.49 1.83 -10.43
N THR A 93 -10.44 0.77 -11.23
CA THR A 93 -10.88 -0.57 -10.82
C THR A 93 -9.78 -1.56 -11.15
N ARG A 94 -9.30 -2.25 -10.12
CA ARG A 94 -8.21 -3.23 -10.21
C ARG A 94 -8.71 -4.62 -9.83
N PHE A 95 -8.06 -5.62 -10.40
CA PHE A 95 -8.25 -7.01 -9.99
C PHE A 95 -7.64 -7.22 -8.60
N GLY A 96 -8.42 -7.75 -7.65
CA GLY A 96 -7.98 -7.87 -6.26
C GLY A 96 -7.47 -9.26 -5.90
N THR A 97 -8.27 -10.30 -6.16
CA THR A 97 -7.98 -11.66 -5.68
C THR A 97 -8.48 -12.71 -6.66
N LEU A 98 -7.67 -13.74 -6.86
CA LEU A 98 -8.08 -15.02 -7.43
C LEU A 98 -7.54 -16.13 -6.54
N GLY A 99 -8.43 -16.92 -5.94
CA GLY A 99 -8.03 -17.96 -5.01
C GLY A 99 -8.86 -19.21 -5.09
N PHE A 100 -8.23 -20.30 -4.72
CA PHE A 100 -8.86 -21.61 -4.62
C PHE A 100 -8.50 -22.23 -3.26
N VAL A 101 -9.53 -22.77 -2.56
CA VAL A 101 -9.37 -23.49 -1.29
C VAL A 101 -9.86 -24.91 -1.44
N PHE A 102 -9.07 -25.85 -0.96
CA PHE A 102 -9.34 -27.28 -1.02
C PHE A 102 -9.19 -27.95 0.36
N PRO A 103 -10.29 -28.20 1.08
CA PRO A 103 -10.26 -29.06 2.25
C PRO A 103 -9.97 -30.51 1.83
N TYR A 104 -8.91 -31.09 2.41
CA TYR A 104 -8.55 -32.48 2.18
C TYR A 104 -9.25 -33.38 3.18
N PRO A 105 -9.90 -34.47 2.73
CA PRO A 105 -10.60 -35.38 3.63
C PRO A 105 -9.63 -36.08 4.59
N VAL A 106 -9.85 -35.91 5.89
CA VAL A 106 -9.08 -36.55 6.96
C VAL A 106 -10.03 -37.26 7.94
N TYR A 107 -9.53 -38.26 8.62
CA TYR A 107 -10.35 -38.99 9.59
C TYR A 107 -10.69 -38.18 10.84
N GLN A 108 -9.82 -37.25 11.23
CA GLN A 108 -9.97 -36.47 12.44
C GLN A 108 -9.33 -35.09 12.25
N GLY A 109 -9.99 -34.02 12.73
CA GLY A 109 -9.53 -32.64 12.57
C GLY A 109 -9.78 -32.12 11.15
N SER A 110 -8.96 -31.18 10.72
CA SER A 110 -9.03 -30.54 9.43
C SER A 110 -7.62 -30.45 8.79
N LEU A 111 -7.56 -30.63 7.49
CA LEU A 111 -6.39 -30.34 6.65
C LEU A 111 -6.87 -29.58 5.41
N VAL A 112 -6.40 -28.36 5.24
CA VAL A 112 -6.87 -27.47 4.16
C VAL A 112 -5.67 -26.92 3.42
N PHE A 113 -5.77 -26.89 2.10
CA PHE A 113 -4.82 -26.25 1.21
C PHE A 113 -5.48 -25.12 0.46
N ALA A 114 -4.72 -24.08 0.15
CA ALA A 114 -5.13 -23.00 -0.73
C ALA A 114 -4.00 -22.61 -1.68
N ALA A 115 -4.38 -22.06 -2.82
CA ALA A 115 -3.44 -21.47 -3.77
C ALA A 115 -4.12 -20.28 -4.48
N GLY A 116 -3.34 -19.26 -4.78
CA GLY A 116 -3.87 -18.12 -5.52
C GLY A 116 -3.01 -16.89 -5.46
N PHE A 117 -3.65 -15.81 -5.86
CA PHE A 117 -3.08 -14.48 -5.99
C PHE A 117 -3.95 -13.48 -5.21
N THR A 118 -3.30 -12.53 -4.56
CA THR A 118 -4.00 -11.40 -3.93
C THR A 118 -3.14 -10.15 -3.97
N ARG A 119 -3.75 -9.03 -4.32
CA ARG A 119 -3.15 -7.71 -4.24
C ARG A 119 -3.03 -7.32 -2.76
N ILE A 120 -1.84 -6.85 -2.34
CA ILE A 120 -1.55 -6.52 -0.94
C ILE A 120 -1.19 -5.05 -0.73
N LYS A 121 -0.76 -4.35 -1.78
CA LYS A 121 -0.47 -2.91 -1.79
C LYS A 121 -1.09 -2.26 -3.01
N ASP A 122 -1.40 -0.98 -2.89
CA ASP A 122 -1.98 -0.13 -3.93
C ASP A 122 -1.20 1.17 -3.98
N PHE A 123 -0.61 1.48 -5.12
CA PHE A 123 0.20 2.68 -5.34
C PHE A 123 -0.55 3.76 -6.13
N ASP A 124 -1.80 3.51 -6.51
CA ASP A 124 -2.58 4.45 -7.32
C ASP A 124 -2.85 5.75 -6.56
N TRP A 125 -2.34 6.85 -7.09
CA TRP A 125 -2.50 8.19 -6.53
C TRP A 125 -2.32 9.25 -7.62
N ASN A 126 -3.03 10.37 -7.53
CA ASN A 126 -2.82 11.53 -8.37
C ASN A 126 -3.06 12.84 -7.62
N LEU A 127 -2.42 13.90 -8.08
CA LEU A 127 -2.58 15.25 -7.58
C LEU A 127 -2.39 16.25 -8.71
N ASN A 128 -3.27 17.23 -8.79
CA ASN A 128 -3.11 18.40 -9.64
C ASN A 128 -3.01 19.64 -8.73
N LEU A 129 -1.95 20.43 -8.92
CA LEU A 129 -1.70 21.66 -8.20
C LEU A 129 -1.76 22.83 -9.19
N GLN A 130 -2.78 23.67 -9.06
CA GLN A 130 -2.93 24.88 -9.86
C GLN A 130 -2.81 26.12 -8.97
N GLY A 131 -2.02 27.10 -9.40
CA GLY A 131 -1.85 28.30 -8.60
C GLY A 131 -0.81 29.26 -9.14
N THR A 132 -0.17 29.97 -8.22
CA THR A 132 0.92 30.91 -8.53
C THR A 132 2.13 30.53 -7.70
N ASP A 133 3.27 30.37 -8.36
CA ASP A 133 4.56 30.13 -7.77
C ASP A 133 5.58 31.17 -8.28
N ASN A 134 6.17 31.95 -7.37
CA ASN A 134 7.16 32.99 -7.66
C ASN A 134 6.75 33.98 -8.77
N GLY A 135 5.46 34.30 -8.91
CA GLY A 135 4.92 35.21 -9.92
C GLY A 135 4.51 34.51 -11.21
N LEU A 136 4.86 33.26 -11.40
CA LEU A 136 4.45 32.44 -12.54
C LEU A 136 3.14 31.71 -12.22
N ALA A 137 2.30 31.51 -13.24
CA ALA A 137 1.17 30.60 -13.10
C ALA A 137 1.68 29.16 -13.21
N ALA A 138 1.38 28.36 -12.20
CA ALA A 138 1.81 26.99 -12.07
C ALA A 138 0.64 26.02 -12.27
N ASP A 139 0.88 24.96 -13.04
CA ASP A 139 -0.03 23.83 -13.23
C ASP A 139 0.81 22.56 -13.17
N HIS A 140 0.79 21.88 -12.03
CA HIS A 140 1.61 20.70 -11.77
C HIS A 140 0.74 19.47 -11.64
N PHE A 141 1.16 18.39 -12.28
CA PHE A 141 0.46 17.12 -12.27
C PHE A 141 1.38 16.00 -11.77
N PHE A 142 0.86 15.22 -10.83
CA PHE A 142 1.53 14.06 -10.27
C PHE A 142 0.61 12.85 -10.39
N GLN A 143 1.14 11.75 -10.88
CA GLN A 143 0.41 10.50 -11.01
C GLN A 143 1.30 9.33 -10.65
N HIS A 144 0.79 8.45 -9.79
CA HIS A 144 1.37 7.15 -9.50
C HIS A 144 0.37 6.05 -9.82
N GLU A 145 0.86 4.98 -10.42
CA GLU A 145 0.07 3.78 -10.71
C GLU A 145 0.91 2.54 -10.42
N GLY A 146 0.34 1.60 -9.66
CA GLY A 146 1.03 0.35 -9.39
C GLY A 146 0.46 -0.46 -8.25
N GLU A 147 1.13 -1.59 -7.99
CA GLU A 147 0.69 -2.53 -6.96
C GLU A 147 1.81 -3.48 -6.52
N LEU A 148 1.68 -4.02 -5.32
CA LEU A 148 2.33 -5.27 -4.93
C LEU A 148 1.30 -6.37 -4.75
N ALA A 149 1.64 -7.56 -5.23
CA ALA A 149 0.77 -8.72 -5.16
C ALA A 149 1.50 -9.95 -4.64
N LEU A 150 0.79 -10.73 -3.84
CA LEU A 150 1.22 -12.01 -3.30
C LEU A 150 0.64 -13.13 -4.18
N ALA A 151 1.50 -13.95 -4.76
CA ALA A 151 1.14 -15.22 -5.39
C ALA A 151 1.72 -16.38 -4.56
N GLY A 152 0.87 -17.31 -4.10
CA GLY A 152 1.36 -18.31 -3.17
C GLY A 152 0.44 -19.50 -2.93
N VAL A 153 0.92 -20.36 -2.06
CA VAL A 153 0.22 -21.54 -1.56
C VAL A 153 0.15 -21.48 -0.04
N SER A 154 -0.89 -22.04 0.50
CA SER A 154 -1.11 -22.07 1.96
C SER A 154 -1.63 -23.42 2.41
N GLY A 155 -1.34 -23.77 3.65
CA GLY A 155 -1.83 -24.99 4.29
C GLY A 155 -2.16 -24.75 5.76
N ALA A 156 -3.22 -25.43 6.23
CA ALA A 156 -3.63 -25.39 7.62
C ALA A 156 -4.04 -26.78 8.12
N ILE A 157 -3.74 -27.04 9.38
CA ILE A 157 -4.04 -28.31 10.03
C ILE A 157 -4.54 -28.09 11.46
N ASP A 158 -5.52 -28.90 11.89
CA ASP A 158 -5.88 -29.03 13.29
C ASP A 158 -4.91 -29.96 13.99
N VAL A 159 -4.07 -29.41 14.89
CA VAL A 159 -3.17 -30.21 15.74
C VAL A 159 -3.89 -30.72 16.99
N SER A 160 -5.01 -30.11 17.33
CA SER A 160 -5.95 -30.58 18.36
C SER A 160 -7.36 -30.03 18.06
N PRO A 161 -8.41 -30.51 18.71
CA PRO A 161 -9.75 -29.99 18.51
C PRO A 161 -9.91 -28.49 18.80
N ALA A 162 -8.98 -27.90 19.53
CA ALA A 162 -9.02 -26.49 19.88
C ALA A 162 -7.93 -25.66 19.19
N VAL A 163 -6.90 -26.27 18.61
CA VAL A 163 -5.72 -25.57 18.10
C VAL A 163 -5.45 -25.94 16.66
N SER A 164 -5.32 -24.93 15.82
CA SER A 164 -4.90 -25.03 14.42
C SER A 164 -3.57 -24.31 14.22
N LEU A 165 -2.75 -24.83 13.34
CA LEU A 165 -1.56 -24.19 12.81
C LEU A 165 -1.69 -24.07 11.29
N GLY A 166 -1.05 -23.06 10.74
CA GLY A 166 -1.05 -22.84 9.29
C GLY A 166 0.19 -22.08 8.84
N ALA A 167 0.48 -22.24 7.57
CA ALA A 167 1.55 -21.51 6.91
C ALA A 167 1.16 -21.14 5.47
N THR A 168 1.58 -19.97 5.06
CA THR A 168 1.57 -19.50 3.68
C THR A 168 3.00 -19.33 3.21
N LEU A 169 3.26 -19.76 1.99
CA LEU A 169 4.52 -19.55 1.28
C LEU A 169 4.20 -18.93 -0.08
N GLY A 170 4.87 -17.86 -0.42
CA GLY A 170 4.60 -17.16 -1.67
C GLY A 170 5.73 -16.25 -2.10
N LEU A 171 5.45 -15.57 -3.19
CA LEU A 171 6.30 -14.55 -3.78
C LEU A 171 5.49 -13.25 -3.87
N VAL A 172 6.09 -12.17 -3.40
CA VAL A 172 5.57 -10.82 -3.58
C VAL A 172 6.35 -10.15 -4.69
N SER A 173 5.65 -9.52 -5.62
CA SER A 173 6.24 -8.73 -6.70
C SER A 173 5.24 -7.70 -7.20
N GLY A 174 5.70 -6.71 -7.96
CA GLY A 174 4.86 -5.68 -8.54
C GLY A 174 5.66 -4.56 -9.18
N GLU A 175 5.00 -3.43 -9.39
CA GLU A 175 5.61 -2.23 -9.97
C GLU A 175 4.95 -0.98 -9.41
N ASP A 176 5.69 0.13 -9.36
CA ASP A 176 5.21 1.50 -9.18
C ASP A 176 5.71 2.35 -10.35
N GLN A 177 4.81 3.01 -11.03
CA GLN A 177 5.12 3.94 -12.11
C GLN A 177 4.63 5.32 -11.73
N ALA A 178 5.47 6.33 -11.89
CA ALA A 178 5.13 7.71 -11.61
C ALA A 178 5.39 8.62 -12.79
N VAL A 179 4.54 9.63 -12.93
CA VAL A 179 4.72 10.75 -13.85
C VAL A 179 4.53 12.03 -13.06
N ASN A 180 5.56 12.88 -13.07
CA ASN A 180 5.51 14.21 -12.52
C ASN A 180 5.66 15.21 -13.66
N GLU A 181 4.74 16.15 -13.78
CA GLU A 181 4.76 17.20 -14.78
C GLU A 181 4.65 18.55 -14.08
N PHE A 182 5.64 19.38 -14.28
CA PHE A 182 5.71 20.75 -13.77
C PHE A 182 5.60 21.71 -14.95
N ASN A 183 4.58 22.52 -14.97
CA ASN A 183 4.32 23.50 -16.02
C ASN A 183 4.16 24.88 -15.39
N TRP A 184 5.02 25.82 -15.80
CA TRP A 184 4.94 27.22 -15.42
C TRP A 184 4.73 28.08 -16.65
N THR A 185 3.90 29.09 -16.53
CA THR A 185 3.65 30.08 -17.58
C THR A 185 3.79 31.49 -17.02
N ASP A 186 4.26 32.42 -17.84
CA ASP A 186 4.35 33.85 -17.50
C ASP A 186 3.19 34.66 -18.13
N PRO A 187 2.05 34.77 -17.43
CA PRO A 187 0.90 35.51 -17.94
C PRO A 187 1.07 37.03 -17.87
N GLN A 188 2.09 37.51 -17.16
CA GLN A 188 2.33 38.94 -16.93
C GLN A 188 3.43 39.52 -17.83
N ASP A 189 4.08 38.66 -18.64
CA ASP A 189 5.16 39.03 -19.55
C ASP A 189 6.32 39.75 -18.81
N GLU A 190 6.67 39.21 -17.61
CA GLU A 190 7.75 39.76 -16.80
C GLU A 190 9.10 39.17 -17.15
N PHE A 191 9.14 37.99 -17.76
CA PHE A 191 10.32 37.23 -18.16
C PHE A 191 10.41 37.15 -19.68
N LEU A 192 11.54 36.68 -20.21
CA LEU A 192 11.73 36.41 -21.65
C LEU A 192 11.15 35.04 -22.06
N GLU A 193 10.95 34.21 -21.09
CA GLU A 193 10.46 32.85 -21.25
C GLU A 193 8.96 32.82 -20.89
N ARG A 194 8.14 32.48 -21.87
CA ARG A 194 6.69 32.41 -21.71
C ARG A 194 6.23 31.16 -20.99
N ARG A 195 6.97 30.06 -21.12
CA ARG A 195 6.62 28.78 -20.56
C ARG A 195 7.84 27.93 -20.24
N TYR A 196 7.78 27.24 -19.11
CA TYR A 196 8.71 26.20 -18.69
C TYR A 196 7.94 24.90 -18.45
N LEU A 197 8.49 23.79 -18.95
CA LEU A 197 7.95 22.46 -18.74
C LEU A 197 9.07 21.54 -18.27
N ALA A 198 8.86 20.87 -17.13
CA ALA A 198 9.66 19.72 -16.72
C ALA A 198 8.75 18.50 -16.59
N ARG A 199 9.17 17.37 -17.16
CA ARG A 199 8.42 16.13 -17.10
C ARG A 199 9.35 14.98 -16.72
N ASP A 200 9.04 14.35 -15.60
CA ASP A 200 9.77 13.23 -15.05
C ASP A 200 8.91 11.98 -15.02
N THR A 201 9.50 10.86 -15.34
CA THR A 201 8.87 9.55 -15.25
C THR A 201 9.76 8.63 -14.44
N PHE A 202 9.15 7.93 -13.48
CA PHE A 202 9.82 6.97 -12.60
C PHE A 202 9.18 5.61 -12.79
N SER A 203 9.97 4.56 -12.66
CA SER A 203 9.47 3.19 -12.65
C SER A 203 10.29 2.37 -11.68
N ASP A 204 9.64 1.83 -10.65
CA ASP A 204 10.20 0.88 -9.71
C ASP A 204 9.58 -0.49 -9.96
N GLU A 205 10.38 -1.44 -10.43
CA GLU A 205 9.95 -2.82 -10.61
C GLU A 205 10.47 -3.66 -9.45
N TYR A 206 9.55 -4.16 -8.61
CA TYR A 206 9.81 -5.01 -7.46
C TYR A 206 9.98 -6.45 -7.90
N ASP A 207 11.20 -6.95 -7.94
CA ASP A 207 11.49 -8.36 -8.21
C ASP A 207 10.85 -9.26 -7.14
N ARG A 208 10.65 -10.52 -7.50
CA ARG A 208 10.00 -11.51 -6.66
C ARG A 208 10.76 -11.70 -5.36
N ALA A 209 10.18 -11.26 -4.23
CA ALA A 209 10.67 -11.53 -2.90
C ALA A 209 9.93 -12.71 -2.27
N PHE A 210 10.65 -13.53 -1.53
CA PHE A 210 10.05 -14.60 -0.74
C PHE A 210 9.22 -14.01 0.39
N TYR A 211 8.05 -14.59 0.61
CA TYR A 211 7.09 -14.15 1.62
C TYR A 211 6.50 -15.36 2.33
N ALA A 212 6.50 -15.36 3.64
CA ALA A 212 5.85 -16.40 4.41
C ALA A 212 5.05 -15.82 5.58
N VAL A 213 3.89 -16.43 5.85
CA VAL A 213 3.08 -16.15 7.03
C VAL A 213 2.94 -17.45 7.83
N LEU A 214 3.29 -17.40 9.09
CA LEU A 214 3.02 -18.47 10.05
C LEU A 214 1.84 -18.06 10.92
N GLY A 215 0.90 -18.96 11.12
CA GLY A 215 -0.31 -18.68 11.88
C GLY A 215 -0.60 -19.73 12.93
N ALA A 216 -1.16 -19.30 14.04
CA ALA A 216 -1.76 -20.14 15.07
C ALA A 216 -3.14 -19.61 15.42
N MET A 217 -4.07 -20.53 15.74
CA MET A 217 -5.43 -20.19 16.17
C MET A 217 -5.89 -21.16 17.26
N VAL A 218 -6.47 -20.58 18.32
CA VAL A 218 -7.12 -21.32 19.40
C VAL A 218 -8.61 -21.04 19.36
N ARG A 219 -9.44 -22.08 19.47
CA ARG A 219 -10.90 -22.02 19.39
C ARG A 219 -11.55 -22.61 20.64
N ALA A 220 -12.55 -21.95 21.20
CA ALA A 220 -13.30 -22.39 22.37
C ALA A 220 -14.78 -21.99 22.28
N PRO A 221 -15.76 -22.80 22.80
CA PRO A 221 -15.63 -24.22 23.14
C PRO A 221 -15.26 -25.06 21.91
N ARG A 222 -14.78 -26.29 22.13
CA ARG A 222 -14.30 -27.16 21.04
C ARG A 222 -15.35 -27.53 20.01
N ASP A 223 -16.57 -27.81 20.46
CA ASP A 223 -17.66 -28.32 19.59
C ASP A 223 -18.38 -27.22 18.81
N LYS A 224 -18.49 -26.03 19.38
CA LYS A 224 -19.11 -24.82 18.76
C LYS A 224 -18.30 -23.61 19.16
N PRO A 225 -17.22 -23.32 18.45
CA PRO A 225 -16.33 -22.24 18.83
C PRO A 225 -17.06 -20.88 18.78
N ARG A 226 -17.18 -20.27 19.94
CA ARG A 226 -17.67 -18.88 20.08
C ARG A 226 -16.55 -17.88 20.24
N TYR A 227 -15.41 -18.34 20.76
CA TYR A 227 -14.23 -17.51 21.01
C TYR A 227 -13.06 -18.02 20.20
N ARG A 228 -12.32 -17.13 19.61
CA ARG A 228 -11.11 -17.46 18.88
C ARG A 228 -10.00 -16.47 19.26
N LEU A 229 -8.80 -16.99 19.41
CA LEU A 229 -7.59 -16.20 19.55
C LEU A 229 -6.64 -16.58 18.42
N GLY A 230 -6.09 -15.62 17.74
CA GLY A 230 -5.15 -15.79 16.62
C GLY A 230 -3.84 -15.07 16.88
N ALA A 231 -2.76 -15.64 16.37
CA ALA A 231 -1.46 -14.99 16.31
C ALA A 231 -0.81 -15.30 14.96
N THR A 232 -0.08 -14.34 14.41
CA THR A 232 0.65 -14.49 13.15
C THR A 232 2.02 -13.86 13.23
N LEU A 233 2.92 -14.44 12.46
CA LEU A 233 4.24 -13.90 12.15
C LEU A 233 4.39 -13.87 10.63
N THR A 234 4.62 -12.69 10.07
CA THR A 234 4.99 -12.51 8.68
C THR A 234 6.49 -12.28 8.59
N THR A 235 7.15 -13.00 7.70
CA THR A 235 8.60 -12.87 7.54
C THR A 235 8.97 -11.57 6.87
N SER A 236 10.20 -11.12 7.10
CA SER A 236 10.87 -10.11 6.29
C SER A 236 10.80 -10.49 4.81
N ALA A 237 10.59 -9.50 3.95
CA ALA A 237 10.66 -9.65 2.50
C ALA A 237 11.80 -8.79 1.96
N ALA A 238 12.75 -9.43 1.26
CA ALA A 238 13.85 -8.74 0.60
C ALA A 238 13.55 -8.62 -0.89
N HIS A 239 13.29 -7.40 -1.34
CA HIS A 239 13.05 -7.07 -2.75
C HIS A 239 14.32 -6.53 -3.39
N LYS A 240 14.63 -7.01 -4.60
CA LYS A 240 15.47 -6.25 -5.50
C LYS A 240 14.56 -5.33 -6.31
N ILE A 241 14.82 -4.04 -6.26
CA ILE A 241 14.06 -3.01 -6.95
C ILE A 241 14.90 -2.54 -8.12
N ARG A 242 14.33 -2.60 -9.33
CA ARG A 242 14.93 -2.03 -10.53
C ARG A 242 14.29 -0.67 -10.76
N TYR A 243 15.10 0.34 -10.57
CA TYR A 243 14.71 1.74 -10.72
C TYR A 243 15.03 2.22 -12.13
N ALA A 244 14.11 2.95 -12.74
CA ALA A 244 14.35 3.69 -13.96
C ALA A 244 13.76 5.10 -13.82
N PHE A 245 14.59 6.09 -14.10
CA PHE A 245 14.20 7.49 -14.20
C PHE A 245 14.43 7.99 -15.62
N ARG A 246 13.49 8.73 -16.13
CA ARG A 246 13.63 9.51 -17.34
C ARG A 246 12.99 10.88 -17.14
N GLY A 247 13.73 11.93 -17.34
CA GLY A 247 13.19 13.27 -17.12
C GLY A 247 14.18 14.39 -17.42
N ALA A 248 13.71 15.57 -17.11
CA ALA A 248 14.49 16.79 -17.25
C ALA A 248 15.70 16.75 -16.33
N SER A 249 16.86 16.92 -16.91
CA SER A 249 18.12 16.90 -16.18
C SER A 249 19.11 17.95 -16.69
N GLY A 250 20.27 17.95 -16.09
CA GLY A 250 21.34 18.88 -16.41
C GLY A 250 21.13 20.26 -15.81
N GLU A 251 21.90 21.23 -16.32
CA GLU A 251 21.93 22.59 -15.75
C GLU A 251 20.60 23.35 -15.94
N SER A 252 19.75 22.95 -16.88
CA SER A 252 18.47 23.61 -17.15
C SER A 252 17.34 23.21 -16.22
N GLY A 253 17.27 21.93 -15.83
CA GLY A 253 16.16 21.38 -15.05
C GLY A 253 14.83 21.35 -15.76
N TYR A 254 14.79 21.60 -17.08
CA TYR A 254 13.57 21.63 -17.90
C TYR A 254 13.66 20.66 -19.07
N SER A 255 12.51 20.14 -19.48
CA SER A 255 12.36 19.38 -20.74
C SER A 255 12.12 20.31 -21.92
N LEU A 256 11.51 21.47 -21.68
CA LEU A 256 11.18 22.44 -22.72
C LEU A 256 11.08 23.86 -22.14
N VAL A 257 11.59 24.84 -22.90
CA VAL A 257 11.40 26.28 -22.64
C VAL A 257 10.85 26.92 -23.91
N GLU A 258 9.78 27.69 -23.75
CA GLU A 258 9.17 28.49 -24.84
C GLU A 258 9.39 29.98 -24.55
N TYR A 259 9.94 30.71 -25.52
CA TYR A 259 10.25 32.13 -25.42
C TYR A 259 9.13 33.00 -26.04
N ASP A 260 9.11 34.29 -25.70
CA ASP A 260 8.13 35.28 -26.19
C ASP A 260 8.15 35.48 -27.71
N ASP A 261 9.30 35.27 -28.32
CA ASP A 261 9.45 35.35 -29.79
C ASP A 261 8.93 34.10 -30.52
N GLY A 262 8.39 33.12 -29.77
CA GLY A 262 7.89 31.87 -30.30
C GLY A 262 8.97 30.80 -30.53
N THR A 263 10.20 31.09 -30.14
CA THR A 263 11.28 30.05 -30.13
C THR A 263 10.97 29.02 -29.07
N VAL A 264 11.18 27.72 -29.38
CA VAL A 264 11.06 26.61 -28.46
C VAL A 264 12.41 25.92 -28.36
N GLU A 265 12.90 25.77 -27.15
CA GLU A 265 14.12 25.03 -26.86
C GLU A 265 13.75 23.74 -26.13
N GLU A 266 14.09 22.61 -26.69
CA GLU A 266 13.91 21.29 -26.09
C GLU A 266 15.23 20.78 -25.53
N PHE A 267 15.21 20.25 -24.33
CA PHE A 267 16.36 19.69 -23.65
C PHE A 267 16.27 18.17 -23.64
N PRO A 268 17.38 17.46 -23.87
CA PRO A 268 17.36 16.00 -23.82
C PRO A 268 17.07 15.49 -22.41
N ASP A 269 16.22 14.47 -22.32
CA ASP A 269 15.98 13.79 -21.06
C ASP A 269 17.22 12.98 -20.64
N ASP A 270 17.50 12.98 -19.33
CA ASP A 270 18.36 11.97 -18.75
C ASP A 270 17.63 10.64 -18.61
N ASN A 271 18.40 9.57 -18.73
CA ASN A 271 17.89 8.23 -18.53
C ASN A 271 18.81 7.55 -17.52
N ILE A 272 18.34 7.41 -16.30
CA ILE A 272 19.03 6.72 -15.22
C ILE A 272 18.39 5.36 -15.02
N ARG A 273 19.21 4.32 -14.88
CA ARG A 273 18.77 2.98 -14.51
C ARG A 273 19.71 2.45 -13.46
N ASP A 274 19.12 1.97 -12.38
CA ASP A 274 19.85 1.41 -11.26
C ASP A 274 19.05 0.29 -10.60
N SER A 275 19.63 -0.40 -9.67
CA SER A 275 18.93 -1.38 -8.85
C SER A 275 19.46 -1.37 -7.43
N TYR A 276 18.56 -1.56 -6.48
CA TYR A 276 18.90 -1.64 -5.07
C TYR A 276 18.08 -2.74 -4.41
N ASP A 277 18.58 -3.24 -3.28
CA ASP A 277 17.86 -4.20 -2.46
C ASP A 277 17.18 -3.47 -1.29
N LEU A 278 15.92 -3.80 -1.04
CA LEU A 278 15.15 -3.31 0.10
C LEU A 278 14.68 -4.49 0.93
N SER A 279 15.07 -4.53 2.19
CA SER A 279 14.60 -5.52 3.16
C SER A 279 13.52 -4.91 4.05
N LEU A 280 12.30 -5.44 3.97
CA LEU A 280 11.19 -5.09 4.84
C LEU A 280 11.26 -5.91 6.13
N PRO A 281 10.78 -5.40 7.28
CA PRO A 281 10.90 -6.07 8.57
C PRO A 281 9.91 -7.24 8.71
N PHE A 282 10.00 -7.93 9.86
CA PHE A 282 8.96 -8.84 10.31
C PHE A 282 7.73 -8.08 10.77
N GLU A 283 6.55 -8.69 10.54
CA GLU A 283 5.29 -8.20 11.09
C GLU A 283 4.67 -9.23 12.03
N PHE A 284 4.09 -8.75 13.13
CA PHE A 284 3.43 -9.57 14.12
C PHE A 284 1.98 -9.15 14.27
N ALA A 285 1.06 -10.12 14.41
CA ALA A 285 -0.30 -9.80 14.78
C ALA A 285 -0.83 -10.72 15.88
N VAL A 286 -1.66 -10.13 16.74
CA VAL A 286 -2.48 -10.86 17.70
C VAL A 286 -3.92 -10.43 17.56
N ALA A 287 -4.85 -11.38 17.68
CA ALA A 287 -6.25 -11.12 17.41
C ALA A 287 -7.17 -11.94 18.30
N GLY A 288 -8.37 -11.40 18.51
CA GLY A 288 -9.46 -12.09 19.19
C GLY A 288 -10.78 -11.93 18.46
N SER A 289 -11.64 -12.93 18.50
CA SER A 289 -13.03 -12.81 18.06
C SER A 289 -13.99 -13.56 18.97
N ALA A 290 -15.24 -13.06 19.08
CA ALA A 290 -16.27 -13.64 19.91
C ALA A 290 -17.63 -13.57 19.22
N GLU A 291 -18.34 -14.70 19.11
CA GLU A 291 -19.76 -14.72 18.80
C GLU A 291 -20.57 -14.47 20.08
N VAL A 292 -20.95 -13.21 20.29
CA VAL A 292 -21.61 -12.77 21.55
C VAL A 292 -23.06 -13.23 21.66
N VAL A 293 -23.77 -13.22 20.54
CA VAL A 293 -25.08 -13.86 20.37
C VAL A 293 -25.09 -14.57 19.02
N PRO A 294 -26.00 -15.53 18.79
CA PRO A 294 -26.06 -16.24 17.51
C PRO A 294 -26.11 -15.27 16.32
N GLY A 295 -25.14 -15.40 15.42
CA GLY A 295 -25.01 -14.56 14.24
C GLY A 295 -24.33 -13.21 14.43
N LEU A 296 -24.02 -12.77 15.66
CA LEU A 296 -23.29 -11.52 15.91
C LEU A 296 -21.87 -11.82 16.41
N MET A 297 -20.89 -11.53 15.57
CA MET A 297 -19.47 -11.68 15.86
C MET A 297 -18.82 -10.31 16.03
N LEU A 298 -18.04 -10.18 17.10
CA LEU A 298 -17.10 -9.08 17.34
C LEU A 298 -15.69 -9.59 17.14
N ALA A 299 -14.82 -8.79 16.54
CA ALA A 299 -13.43 -9.11 16.31
C ALA A 299 -12.53 -7.90 16.54
N GLY A 300 -11.29 -8.15 16.96
CA GLY A 300 -10.25 -7.14 17.09
C GLY A 300 -8.87 -7.73 16.85
N SER A 301 -7.97 -6.94 16.31
CA SER A 301 -6.57 -7.32 16.13
C SER A 301 -5.62 -6.13 16.29
N LEU A 302 -4.38 -6.47 16.67
CA LEU A 302 -3.24 -5.57 16.75
C LEU A 302 -2.19 -6.10 15.78
N HIS A 303 -1.70 -5.24 14.90
CA HIS A 303 -0.64 -5.55 13.94
C HIS A 303 0.53 -4.62 14.21
N TYR A 304 1.70 -5.18 14.40
CA TYR A 304 2.94 -4.47 14.70
C TYR A 304 3.98 -4.73 13.63
N ALA A 305 4.60 -3.68 13.13
CA ALA A 305 5.67 -3.73 12.14
C ALA A 305 6.82 -2.81 12.57
N GLU A 306 8.05 -3.32 12.57
CA GLU A 306 9.27 -2.62 12.98
C GLU A 306 9.93 -1.94 11.79
N TRP A 307 9.28 -0.93 11.20
CA TRP A 307 9.76 -0.25 9.99
C TRP A 307 11.13 0.41 10.16
N SER A 308 11.49 0.79 11.38
CA SER A 308 12.82 1.32 11.70
C SER A 308 13.96 0.31 11.45
N GLN A 309 13.64 -0.98 11.32
CA GLN A 309 14.58 -2.05 11.02
C GLN A 309 14.64 -2.43 9.52
N SER A 310 13.96 -1.68 8.67
CA SER A 310 14.14 -1.83 7.23
C SER A 310 15.56 -1.46 6.83
N GLU A 311 16.08 -2.11 5.81
CA GLU A 311 17.46 -1.90 5.36
C GLU A 311 17.53 -1.81 3.83
N TYR A 312 18.36 -0.91 3.33
CA TYR A 312 18.83 -0.95 1.96
C TYR A 312 20.06 -1.85 1.87
N GLY A 313 20.05 -2.79 0.94
CA GLY A 313 21.23 -3.57 0.56
C GLY A 313 22.23 -2.74 -0.24
N ALA A 314 23.39 -3.33 -0.50
CA ALA A 314 24.41 -2.68 -1.32
C ALA A 314 23.86 -2.43 -2.74
N THR A 315 23.96 -1.21 -3.21
CA THR A 315 23.74 -0.86 -4.61
C THR A 315 24.97 -1.21 -5.43
N ASP A 316 24.83 -1.43 -6.73
CA ASP A 316 25.96 -1.70 -7.62
C ASP A 316 26.95 -0.50 -7.63
N ASP A 317 26.49 0.71 -7.35
CA ASP A 317 27.29 1.95 -7.28
C ASP A 317 27.64 2.39 -5.85
N GLY A 318 27.19 1.70 -4.81
CA GLY A 318 27.69 1.80 -3.43
C GLY A 318 27.31 3.05 -2.62
N GLU A 319 26.65 4.07 -3.18
CA GLU A 319 26.46 5.35 -2.52
C GLU A 319 24.99 5.85 -2.46
N PHE A 320 24.06 5.23 -3.16
CA PHE A 320 22.78 5.87 -3.46
C PHE A 320 21.76 5.88 -2.30
N ARG A 321 21.83 4.95 -1.33
CA ARG A 321 20.88 4.87 -0.21
C ARG A 321 21.55 4.41 1.09
N ALA A 322 21.35 5.15 2.15
CA ALA A 322 21.90 4.81 3.47
C ALA A 322 20.83 4.16 4.36
N SER A 323 21.11 2.95 4.87
CA SER A 323 20.21 2.25 5.81
C SER A 323 19.93 3.04 7.09
N THR A 324 20.84 3.92 7.50
CA THR A 324 20.66 4.83 8.64
C THR A 324 19.45 5.75 8.52
N SER A 325 18.94 5.98 7.30
CA SER A 325 17.72 6.77 7.11
C SER A 325 16.49 6.09 7.67
N PHE A 326 16.40 4.75 7.67
CA PHE A 326 15.28 4.04 8.29
C PHE A 326 15.27 4.21 9.81
N GLU A 327 16.39 4.11 10.47
CA GLU A 327 16.50 4.30 11.92
C GLU A 327 16.11 5.71 12.37
N THR A 328 16.34 6.72 11.53
CA THR A 328 16.17 8.13 11.89
C THR A 328 14.87 8.73 11.35
N GLN A 329 14.35 8.22 10.25
CA GLN A 329 13.23 8.80 9.51
C GLN A 329 11.95 7.96 9.53
N TYR A 330 12.03 6.72 10.03
CA TYR A 330 10.88 5.82 10.15
C TYR A 330 10.62 5.44 11.59
N GLN A 331 9.37 5.19 11.90
CA GLN A 331 8.91 4.70 13.20
C GLN A 331 8.23 3.36 13.06
N ASP A 332 8.30 2.58 14.14
CA ASP A 332 7.53 1.36 14.24
C ASP A 332 6.04 1.66 14.35
N VAL A 333 5.23 0.83 13.73
CA VAL A 333 3.79 1.09 13.59
C VAL A 333 2.99 0.01 14.29
N LEU A 334 2.02 0.44 15.10
CA LEU A 334 1.00 -0.43 15.68
C LEU A 334 -0.37 -0.05 15.11
N ARG A 335 -0.96 -0.95 14.30
CA ARG A 335 -2.30 -0.80 13.74
C ARG A 335 -3.33 -1.50 14.63
N TYR A 336 -4.46 -0.82 14.84
CA TYR A 336 -5.61 -1.34 15.57
C TYR A 336 -6.74 -1.61 14.58
N HIS A 337 -7.32 -2.80 14.66
CA HIS A 337 -8.45 -3.20 13.84
C HIS A 337 -9.60 -3.66 14.72
N LEU A 338 -10.79 -3.14 14.48
CA LEU A 338 -12.03 -3.53 15.16
C LEU A 338 -13.10 -3.84 14.12
N GLY A 339 -13.86 -4.90 14.34
CA GLY A 339 -14.86 -5.35 13.38
C GLY A 339 -16.07 -6.00 14.03
N VAL A 340 -17.18 -5.86 13.36
CA VAL A 340 -18.43 -6.54 13.67
C VAL A 340 -19.03 -7.16 12.41
N GLU A 341 -19.52 -8.41 12.53
CA GLU A 341 -20.28 -9.09 11.48
C GLU A 341 -21.60 -9.59 12.09
N TYR A 342 -22.72 -9.26 11.45
CA TYR A 342 -24.03 -9.74 11.83
C TYR A 342 -24.68 -10.50 10.68
N LYS A 343 -24.89 -11.79 10.90
CA LYS A 343 -25.64 -12.69 10.00
C LYS A 343 -27.12 -12.58 10.29
N VAL A 344 -27.89 -11.98 9.38
CA VAL A 344 -29.32 -11.78 9.57
C VAL A 344 -30.03 -13.12 9.53
N PRO A 345 -30.73 -13.55 10.60
CA PRO A 345 -31.22 -14.94 10.71
C PRO A 345 -32.27 -15.34 9.69
N THR A 346 -33.01 -14.39 9.14
CA THR A 346 -34.18 -14.62 8.29
C THR A 346 -33.88 -14.53 6.80
N ILE A 347 -32.76 -13.96 6.43
CA ILE A 347 -32.34 -13.78 5.04
C ILE A 347 -30.85 -14.09 4.93
N ALA A 348 -30.41 -14.49 3.77
CA ALA A 348 -29.00 -14.82 3.53
C ALA A 348 -28.12 -13.55 3.36
N LEU A 349 -28.24 -12.62 4.31
CA LEU A 349 -27.56 -11.32 4.32
C LEU A 349 -26.61 -11.23 5.52
N ASP A 350 -25.37 -10.93 5.26
CA ASP A 350 -24.37 -10.59 6.26
C ASP A 350 -24.10 -9.08 6.21
N LEU A 351 -24.19 -8.41 7.34
CA LEU A 351 -23.85 -6.99 7.50
C LEU A 351 -22.53 -6.86 8.27
N ARG A 352 -21.70 -5.93 7.87
CA ARG A 352 -20.37 -5.72 8.45
C ARG A 352 -20.13 -4.24 8.68
N ALA A 353 -19.40 -3.95 9.74
CA ALA A 353 -18.82 -2.63 10.00
C ALA A 353 -17.47 -2.80 10.67
N GLY A 354 -16.58 -1.87 10.45
CA GLY A 354 -15.25 -1.92 11.05
C GLY A 354 -14.60 -0.55 11.17
N TYR A 355 -13.51 -0.57 11.89
CA TYR A 355 -12.63 0.57 12.09
C TYR A 355 -11.20 0.09 12.15
N TYR A 356 -10.28 0.81 11.51
CA TYR A 356 -8.85 0.56 11.66
C TYR A 356 -8.06 1.86 11.60
N THR A 357 -6.88 1.82 12.23
CA THR A 357 -5.87 2.89 12.14
C THR A 357 -4.77 2.48 11.18
N ASP A 358 -4.21 3.44 10.48
CA ASP A 358 -3.07 3.26 9.59
C ASP A 358 -2.07 4.40 9.84
N PRO A 359 -1.32 4.31 10.96
CA PRO A 359 -0.29 5.29 11.28
C PRO A 359 0.77 5.33 10.18
N ILE A 360 1.30 6.52 9.92
CA ILE A 360 2.32 6.72 8.89
C ILE A 360 3.67 6.31 9.46
N PRO A 361 4.40 5.37 8.83
CA PRO A 361 5.71 4.95 9.30
C PRO A 361 6.78 6.03 9.09
N PHE A 362 6.67 6.85 8.05
CA PHE A 362 7.64 7.89 7.76
C PHE A 362 7.40 9.14 8.63
N ILE A 363 8.41 9.55 9.40
CA ILE A 363 8.36 10.72 10.30
C ILE A 363 9.19 11.90 9.81
N GLY A 364 9.86 11.73 8.67
CA GLY A 364 10.71 12.75 8.06
C GLY A 364 12.09 12.87 8.71
N PRO A 365 13.03 13.55 8.03
CA PRO A 365 14.30 13.90 8.63
C PRO A 365 14.06 14.84 9.80
N ARG A 366 14.70 14.55 10.95
CA ARG A 366 14.53 15.36 12.18
C ARG A 366 15.26 16.70 12.11
N ASP A 367 16.27 16.79 11.26
CA ASP A 367 17.15 17.97 11.10
C ASP A 367 17.13 18.43 9.64
N LEU A 368 16.02 19.06 9.20
CA LEU A 368 15.97 19.72 7.90
C LEU A 368 16.73 21.05 7.96
N ASP A 369 17.65 21.27 7.04
CA ASP A 369 18.19 22.61 6.79
C ASP A 369 17.14 23.41 5.98
N PRO A 370 16.51 24.46 6.56
CA PRO A 370 15.46 25.19 5.87
C PRO A 370 15.95 25.98 4.65
N VAL A 371 17.26 25.97 4.37
CA VAL A 371 17.86 26.72 3.24
C VAL A 371 18.16 25.82 2.05
N THR A 372 18.44 24.53 2.28
CA THR A 372 18.88 23.59 1.24
C THR A 372 17.85 22.49 0.96
N ASP A 373 16.92 22.25 1.88
CA ASP A 373 15.97 21.19 1.74
C ASP A 373 14.61 21.73 1.29
N PHE A 374 14.10 21.24 0.18
CA PHE A 374 12.69 21.42 -0.16
C PHE A 374 11.86 20.94 1.04
N PRO A 375 10.81 21.70 1.44
CA PRO A 375 9.91 21.18 2.44
C PRO A 375 9.32 19.88 1.89
N PRO A 376 9.61 18.71 2.51
CA PRO A 376 9.01 17.48 2.07
C PRO A 376 7.49 17.64 2.15
N ILE A 377 6.75 17.01 1.24
CA ILE A 377 5.31 16.86 1.42
C ILE A 377 5.14 16.04 2.69
N LYS A 378 4.87 16.73 3.79
CA LYS A 378 4.73 16.12 5.10
C LYS A 378 3.27 15.71 5.26
N ILE A 379 3.04 14.42 5.39
CA ILE A 379 1.74 13.91 5.82
C ILE A 379 1.82 13.88 7.35
N ASP A 380 1.22 14.88 8.01
CA ASP A 380 1.35 15.09 9.46
C ASP A 380 0.33 14.31 10.30
N GLU A 381 -0.64 13.63 9.70
CA GLU A 381 -1.74 13.00 10.42
C GLU A 381 -1.81 11.50 10.16
N ASP A 382 -1.92 10.73 11.25
CA ASP A 382 -2.25 9.32 11.19
C ASP A 382 -3.63 9.12 10.55
N ARG A 383 -3.72 8.12 9.69
CA ARG A 383 -4.97 7.80 9.00
C ARG A 383 -5.83 6.86 9.84
N ALA A 384 -7.15 7.08 9.81
CA ALA A 384 -8.13 6.21 10.42
C ALA A 384 -9.32 6.00 9.48
N PHE A 385 -9.82 4.78 9.41
CA PHE A 385 -10.82 4.39 8.44
C PHE A 385 -12.02 3.71 9.10
N PHE A 386 -13.21 4.10 8.67
CA PHE A 386 -14.45 3.38 8.95
C PHE A 386 -14.84 2.58 7.72
N THR A 387 -15.27 1.35 7.93
CA THR A 387 -15.65 0.45 6.86
C THR A 387 -17.07 -0.09 7.04
N LEU A 388 -17.75 -0.30 5.94
CA LEU A 388 -19.05 -0.96 5.90
C LEU A 388 -19.00 -2.05 4.85
N GLY A 389 -19.75 -3.13 5.08
CA GLY A 389 -19.81 -4.23 4.15
C GLY A 389 -21.15 -4.94 4.21
N ALA A 390 -21.52 -5.52 3.08
CA ALA A 390 -22.65 -6.43 2.98
C ALA A 390 -22.24 -7.67 2.19
N GLY A 391 -22.83 -8.81 2.50
CA GLY A 391 -22.62 -10.05 1.77
C GLY A 391 -23.93 -10.80 1.62
N LEU A 392 -24.16 -11.37 0.45
CA LEU A 392 -25.33 -12.19 0.15
C LEU A 392 -24.89 -13.61 -0.19
N LEU A 393 -25.53 -14.60 0.38
CA LEU A 393 -25.32 -16.01 0.03
C LEU A 393 -26.48 -16.46 -0.89
N LEU A 394 -26.16 -16.55 -2.19
CA LEU A 394 -27.12 -16.97 -3.21
C LEU A 394 -27.11 -18.49 -3.34
N ASP A 395 -28.30 -19.12 -3.27
CA ASP A 395 -28.51 -20.57 -3.38
C ASP A 395 -27.61 -21.42 -2.47
N GLY A 396 -27.10 -20.84 -1.38
CA GLY A 396 -26.18 -21.51 -0.45
C GLY A 396 -24.80 -21.85 -1.02
N VAL A 397 -24.44 -21.29 -2.18
CA VAL A 397 -23.22 -21.64 -2.93
C VAL A 397 -22.40 -20.40 -3.28
N VAL A 398 -23.02 -19.33 -3.75
CA VAL A 398 -22.33 -18.11 -4.20
C VAL A 398 -22.48 -17.02 -3.15
N GLN A 399 -21.39 -16.56 -2.58
CA GLN A 399 -21.35 -15.40 -1.70
C GLN A 399 -20.86 -14.17 -2.49
N VAL A 400 -21.68 -13.14 -2.53
CA VAL A 400 -21.40 -11.86 -3.18
C VAL A 400 -21.27 -10.76 -2.12
#